data_2444ee4e1367324a5fed0c3893a27db7
#
_entry.id   2444ee4e1367324a5fed0c3893a27db7
#
_cell.length_a   1.000
_cell.length_b   1.000
_cell.length_c   1.000
_cell.angle_alpha   90.00
_cell.angle_beta   90.00
_cell.angle_gamma   90.00
#
_symmetry.space_group_name_H-M   'P 1'
#
loop_
_entity.id
_entity.type
_entity.pdbx_description
1 polymer ?
#
loop_
_entity_poly.entity_id
_entity_poly.type
_entity_poly.pdbx_seq_one_letter_code
_entity_poly.pdbx_strand_id
1 'polypeptide(L)'
;LNGLTVKEAIAATKKYVKEHNLGRVKVNFRLRDAIFSRQRYWGEPFPVYYKDGMPYMIDESCLPLELPEVAKFLPTETGEPPLGHASKWAWDTANKCVVDNEKIDNITVFPLELNTMPGFAGSSAYYLRYMDPRNHTALIDKKVDEYWRNVDLYVGGTEHATGHLIYSRFWNKFLHDLGVSAVEEPFQKLVNQGMIQGRSNFVYRIKDTNTFVSLNLKDQYDTTPLHVDVNIVSNDVLDTEAFKAWRPEYATAEFILEDGKYICGWAVEKMSKSMFNVVNPDMIVEKYGAD
;
A
#
# COMPACT_ATOMS: atom_id res chain seq x y z
N LEU A 1 -39.32 0.79 18.11
CA LEU A 1 -38.09 0.46 17.33
C LEU A 1 -38.13 -0.94 16.67
N ASN A 2 -39.10 -1.78 17.07
CA ASN A 2 -39.27 -3.12 16.50
C ASN A 2 -39.64 -3.01 15.02
N GLY A 3 -38.98 -3.81 14.16
CA GLY A 3 -39.19 -3.81 12.71
C GLY A 3 -38.35 -2.79 11.93
N LEU A 4 -37.60 -1.91 12.63
CA LEU A 4 -36.68 -0.98 11.99
C LEU A 4 -35.30 -1.62 11.80
N THR A 5 -34.61 -1.24 10.73
CA THR A 5 -33.18 -1.52 10.59
C THR A 5 -32.38 -0.77 11.65
N VAL A 6 -31.15 -1.20 11.93
CA VAL A 6 -30.26 -0.52 12.93
C VAL A 6 -30.08 0.96 12.58
N LYS A 7 -29.93 1.30 11.32
CA LYS A 7 -29.77 2.71 10.87
C LYS A 7 -31.02 3.55 11.16
N GLU A 8 -32.18 3.02 10.87
CA GLU A 8 -33.47 3.68 11.11
C GLU A 8 -33.77 3.79 12.63
N ALA A 9 -33.47 2.73 13.40
CA ALA A 9 -33.63 2.73 14.85
C ALA A 9 -32.75 3.79 15.54
N ILE A 10 -31.48 3.93 15.12
CA ILE A 10 -30.56 4.97 15.58
C ILE A 10 -31.13 6.37 15.25
N ALA A 11 -31.63 6.59 14.04
CA ALA A 11 -32.23 7.86 13.65
C ALA A 11 -33.46 8.21 14.46
N ALA A 12 -34.36 7.24 14.63
CA ALA A 12 -35.58 7.39 15.44
C ALA A 12 -35.25 7.66 16.91
N THR A 13 -34.27 6.96 17.48
CA THR A 13 -33.85 7.19 18.88
C THR A 13 -33.27 8.59 19.08
N LYS A 14 -32.37 9.04 18.16
CA LYS A 14 -31.80 10.39 18.20
C LYS A 14 -32.91 11.47 18.17
N LYS A 15 -33.88 11.29 17.29
CA LYS A 15 -35.05 12.19 17.18
C LYS A 15 -35.85 12.20 18.47
N TYR A 16 -36.23 11.04 19.01
CA TYR A 16 -36.99 10.89 20.25
C TYR A 16 -36.31 11.57 21.44
N VAL A 17 -35.00 11.30 21.64
CA VAL A 17 -34.21 11.91 22.74
C VAL A 17 -34.21 13.44 22.65
N LYS A 18 -34.12 13.99 21.44
CA LYS A 18 -34.13 15.44 21.21
C LYS A 18 -35.53 16.04 21.48
N GLU A 19 -36.58 15.42 20.95
CA GLU A 19 -37.97 15.94 21.05
C GLU A 19 -38.50 15.90 22.49
N HIS A 20 -38.05 14.93 23.28
CA HIS A 20 -38.49 14.76 24.68
C HIS A 20 -37.53 15.38 25.71
N ASN A 21 -36.51 16.13 25.24
CA ASN A 21 -35.50 16.75 26.11
C ASN A 21 -34.79 15.77 27.07
N LEU A 22 -34.65 14.49 26.67
CA LEU A 22 -34.00 13.46 27.47
C LEU A 22 -32.47 13.52 27.38
N GLY A 23 -31.93 14.34 26.47
CA GLY A 23 -30.50 14.50 26.28
C GLY A 23 -30.17 15.21 24.97
N ARG A 24 -28.91 15.21 24.63
CA ARG A 24 -28.42 15.80 23.37
C ARG A 24 -27.63 14.80 22.56
N VAL A 25 -27.73 14.87 21.22
CA VAL A 25 -26.88 14.13 20.31
C VAL A 25 -25.51 14.79 20.30
N LYS A 26 -24.47 14.05 20.64
CA LYS A 26 -23.07 14.48 20.58
C LYS A 26 -22.30 13.58 19.65
N VAL A 27 -21.51 14.17 18.76
CA VAL A 27 -20.52 13.46 17.93
C VAL A 27 -19.20 13.50 18.67
N ASN A 28 -18.65 12.34 18.99
CA ASN A 28 -17.31 12.22 19.53
C ASN A 28 -16.41 11.69 18.43
N PHE A 29 -15.34 12.42 18.14
CA PHE A 29 -14.29 11.97 17.26
C PHE A 29 -13.26 11.17 18.06
N ARG A 30 -12.89 10.00 17.55
CA ARG A 30 -11.79 9.21 18.08
C ARG A 30 -10.82 8.98 16.92
N LEU A 31 -9.77 9.78 16.90
CA LEU A 31 -8.67 9.63 15.95
C LEU A 31 -7.58 8.76 16.58
N ARG A 32 -6.90 8.02 15.75
CA ARG A 32 -5.63 7.36 16.11
C ARG A 32 -4.51 8.34 15.81
N ASP A 33 -3.46 8.31 16.61
CA ASP A 33 -2.24 9.08 16.34
C ASP A 33 -1.63 8.63 15.02
N ALA A 34 -1.23 9.60 14.21
CA ALA A 34 -0.49 9.37 12.99
C ALA A 34 1.01 9.33 13.32
N ILE A 35 1.61 8.14 13.27
CA ILE A 35 3.03 7.95 13.51
C ILE A 35 3.75 8.02 12.17
N PHE A 36 4.62 9.02 12.00
CA PHE A 36 5.44 9.23 10.80
C PHE A 36 6.83 8.58 10.95
N SER A 37 6.87 7.35 11.47
CA SER A 37 8.10 6.57 11.59
C SER A 37 7.82 5.09 11.39
N ARG A 38 8.84 4.34 10.97
CA ARG A 38 8.77 2.90 10.76
C ARG A 38 10.01 2.22 11.31
N GLN A 39 9.82 1.08 11.91
CA GLN A 39 10.87 0.16 12.37
C GLN A 39 11.36 -0.68 11.18
N ARG A 40 11.90 0.00 10.16
CA ARG A 40 12.39 -0.62 8.93
C ARG A 40 13.74 -0.03 8.54
N TYR A 41 14.57 -0.82 7.88
CA TYR A 41 15.83 -0.32 7.32
C TYR A 41 15.59 0.57 6.09
N TRP A 42 14.80 0.06 5.12
CA TRP A 42 14.54 0.79 3.89
C TRP A 42 13.50 1.91 4.09
N GLY A 43 13.99 3.13 4.02
CA GLY A 43 13.26 4.39 4.16
C GLY A 43 14.25 5.54 4.31
N GLU A 44 13.80 6.77 4.14
CA GLU A 44 14.63 7.93 4.41
C GLU A 44 14.94 8.00 5.92
N PRO A 45 16.22 8.12 6.32
CA PRO A 45 16.59 8.27 7.73
C PRO A 45 16.17 9.64 8.26
N PHE A 46 15.76 9.69 9.52
CA PHE A 46 15.51 10.97 10.17
C PHE A 46 16.85 11.64 10.51
N PRO A 47 17.05 12.90 10.10
CA PRO A 47 18.26 13.65 10.45
C PRO A 47 18.21 14.18 11.89
N VAL A 48 18.04 13.26 12.85
CA VAL A 48 17.77 13.57 14.26
C VAL A 48 18.70 12.76 15.16
N TYR A 49 19.30 13.42 16.14
CA TYR A 49 20.01 12.79 17.26
C TYR A 49 19.32 13.12 18.59
N TYR A 50 19.58 12.32 19.63
CA TYR A 50 18.95 12.47 20.93
C TYR A 50 19.96 12.91 21.98
N LYS A 51 19.66 14.03 22.64
CA LYS A 51 20.39 14.53 23.81
C LYS A 51 19.41 14.62 24.99
N ASP A 52 19.75 13.96 26.10
CA ASP A 52 18.90 13.90 27.29
C ASP A 52 17.46 13.47 27.00
N GLY A 53 17.30 12.54 26.06
CA GLY A 53 15.98 12.04 25.61
C GLY A 53 15.18 13.00 24.71
N MET A 54 15.73 14.17 24.40
CA MET A 54 15.11 15.16 23.50
C MET A 54 15.71 15.08 22.10
N PRO A 55 14.88 15.16 21.03
CA PRO A 55 15.35 15.15 19.66
C PRO A 55 15.93 16.50 19.24
N TYR A 56 17.02 16.45 18.52
CA TYR A 56 17.68 17.60 17.89
C TYR A 56 17.98 17.28 16.44
N MET A 57 17.82 18.27 15.56
CA MET A 57 18.17 18.14 14.15
C MET A 57 19.69 18.19 13.96
N ILE A 58 20.22 17.40 13.03
CA ILE A 58 21.57 17.60 12.53
C ILE A 58 21.64 18.89 11.70
N ASP A 59 22.84 19.42 11.49
CA ASP A 59 23.04 20.62 10.67
C ASP A 59 22.63 20.35 9.21
N GLU A 60 21.88 21.27 8.61
CA GLU A 60 21.39 21.15 7.24
C GLU A 60 22.52 20.98 6.21
N SER A 61 23.69 21.60 6.48
CA SER A 61 24.87 21.45 5.62
C SER A 61 25.47 20.04 5.60
N CYS A 62 24.98 19.15 6.48
CA CYS A 62 25.41 17.75 6.59
C CYS A 62 24.44 16.77 5.91
N LEU A 63 23.42 17.26 5.23
CA LEU A 63 22.50 16.46 4.45
C LEU A 63 23.05 16.19 3.03
N PRO A 64 22.74 15.06 2.42
CA PRO A 64 21.85 13.99 2.92
C PRO A 64 22.50 13.12 4.00
N LEU A 65 21.70 12.66 4.96
CA LEU A 65 22.07 11.59 5.89
C LEU A 65 21.86 10.24 5.18
N GLU A 66 22.93 9.50 4.95
CA GLU A 66 22.89 8.22 4.26
C GLU A 66 22.67 7.06 5.24
N LEU A 67 21.93 6.03 4.79
CA LEU A 67 21.75 4.81 5.57
C LEU A 67 23.09 4.07 5.79
N PRO A 68 23.39 3.62 7.01
CA PRO A 68 24.60 2.85 7.28
C PRO A 68 24.48 1.41 6.80
N GLU A 69 25.59 0.75 6.54
CA GLU A 69 25.58 -0.70 6.34
C GLU A 69 25.19 -1.44 7.62
N VAL A 70 24.36 -2.47 7.48
CA VAL A 70 23.93 -3.33 8.58
C VAL A 70 24.06 -4.80 8.18
N ALA A 71 24.44 -5.62 9.15
CA ALA A 71 24.58 -7.07 8.92
C ALA A 71 23.24 -7.80 8.74
N LYS A 72 22.15 -7.24 9.28
CA LYS A 72 20.80 -7.83 9.25
C LYS A 72 19.73 -6.76 9.12
N PHE A 73 18.70 -7.03 8.34
CA PHE A 73 17.52 -6.16 8.15
C PHE A 73 16.35 -6.52 9.09
N LEU A 74 16.61 -7.26 10.14
CA LEU A 74 15.65 -7.66 11.16
C LEU A 74 15.80 -6.77 12.41
N PRO A 75 14.78 -6.68 13.26
CA PRO A 75 14.94 -6.02 14.57
C PRO A 75 16.09 -6.65 15.37
N THR A 76 16.64 -5.88 16.31
CA THR A 76 17.64 -6.39 17.25
C THR A 76 16.99 -7.38 18.23
N GLU A 77 17.81 -8.13 18.98
CA GLU A 77 17.32 -9.04 20.03
C GLU A 77 16.59 -8.32 21.16
N THR A 78 16.87 -7.03 21.35
CA THR A 78 16.20 -6.14 22.31
C THR A 78 14.95 -5.48 21.74
N GLY A 79 14.62 -5.71 20.45
CA GLY A 79 13.43 -5.19 19.78
C GLY A 79 13.62 -3.81 19.15
N GLU A 80 14.84 -3.30 19.07
CA GLU A 80 15.15 -2.06 18.37
C GLU A 80 15.01 -2.23 16.84
N PRO A 81 14.76 -1.13 16.09
CA PRO A 81 14.73 -1.16 14.63
C PRO A 81 16.03 -1.71 14.01
N PRO A 82 16.01 -2.13 12.74
CA PRO A 82 17.19 -2.67 12.05
C PRO A 82 18.44 -1.79 12.08
N LEU A 83 18.29 -0.47 12.14
CA LEU A 83 19.42 0.46 12.31
C LEU A 83 20.16 0.29 13.63
N GLY A 84 19.56 -0.36 14.64
CA GLY A 84 20.22 -0.75 15.87
C GLY A 84 21.36 -1.76 15.68
N HIS A 85 21.45 -2.44 14.52
CA HIS A 85 22.58 -3.30 14.15
C HIS A 85 23.78 -2.53 13.58
N ALA A 86 23.64 -1.25 13.28
CA ALA A 86 24.73 -0.44 12.73
C ALA A 86 25.80 -0.19 13.81
N SER A 87 27.04 -0.42 13.48
CA SER A 87 28.18 -0.06 14.35
C SER A 87 28.52 1.43 14.29
N LYS A 88 28.19 2.08 13.18
CA LYS A 88 28.46 3.50 12.90
C LYS A 88 27.16 4.25 12.67
N TRP A 89 26.51 4.67 13.77
CA TRP A 89 25.23 5.39 13.72
C TRP A 89 25.08 6.33 14.93
N ALA A 90 26.12 7.14 15.19
CA ALA A 90 26.13 8.18 16.21
C ALA A 90 26.54 9.51 15.59
N TRP A 91 26.03 10.61 16.12
CA TRP A 91 26.28 11.96 15.64
C TRP A 91 27.29 12.70 16.49
N ASP A 92 28.42 13.09 15.90
CA ASP A 92 29.41 13.97 16.50
C ASP A 92 29.03 15.42 16.18
N THR A 93 28.60 16.16 17.21
CA THR A 93 28.16 17.56 17.07
C THR A 93 29.32 18.53 16.85
N ALA A 94 30.53 18.18 17.27
CA ALA A 94 31.71 19.02 17.11
C ALA A 94 32.29 18.92 15.70
N ASN A 95 32.37 17.68 15.17
CA ASN A 95 32.90 17.41 13.83
C ASN A 95 31.83 17.36 12.75
N LYS A 96 30.53 17.42 13.13
CA LYS A 96 29.37 17.39 12.24
C LYS A 96 29.37 16.17 11.28
N CYS A 97 29.59 15.00 11.81
CA CYS A 97 29.67 13.76 11.04
C CYS A 97 29.12 12.55 11.81
N VAL A 98 28.77 11.50 11.06
CA VAL A 98 28.39 10.19 11.63
C VAL A 98 29.66 9.43 12.04
N VAL A 99 29.66 8.93 13.26
CA VAL A 99 30.80 8.21 13.88
C VAL A 99 30.35 6.89 14.47
N ASP A 100 31.34 6.07 14.91
CA ASP A 100 31.07 4.79 15.56
C ASP A 100 30.31 4.96 16.88
N ASN A 101 29.40 4.04 17.17
CA ASN A 101 28.54 4.09 18.36
C ASN A 101 29.36 3.99 19.67
N GLU A 102 30.54 3.38 19.63
CA GLU A 102 31.46 3.30 20.77
C GLU A 102 31.93 4.69 21.26
N LYS A 103 31.81 5.73 20.42
CA LYS A 103 32.15 7.10 20.74
C LYS A 103 31.07 7.89 21.46
N ILE A 104 29.87 7.31 21.65
CA ILE A 104 28.76 7.99 22.33
C ILE A 104 29.16 8.30 23.76
N ASP A 105 29.27 9.58 24.07
CA ASP A 105 29.62 10.13 25.39
C ASP A 105 28.46 10.91 26.02
N ASN A 106 27.37 11.15 25.26
CA ASN A 106 26.23 12.00 25.62
C ASN A 106 26.60 13.44 26.02
N ILE A 107 27.77 13.93 25.58
CA ILE A 107 28.29 15.29 25.79
C ILE A 107 28.51 15.97 24.43
N THR A 108 29.23 15.30 23.52
CA THR A 108 29.55 15.75 22.16
C THR A 108 29.08 14.76 21.10
N VAL A 109 28.99 13.47 21.42
CA VAL A 109 28.55 12.41 20.53
C VAL A 109 27.28 11.78 21.07
N PHE A 110 26.25 11.76 20.24
CA PHE A 110 24.89 11.35 20.62
C PHE A 110 24.34 10.26 19.69
N PRO A 111 23.41 9.41 20.16
CA PRO A 111 22.76 8.42 19.31
C PRO A 111 21.84 9.08 18.27
N LEU A 112 21.87 8.59 17.03
CA LEU A 112 20.93 8.95 15.97
C LEU A 112 19.63 8.17 16.10
N GLU A 113 18.55 8.70 15.50
CA GLU A 113 17.25 8.02 15.39
C GLU A 113 17.40 6.68 14.65
N LEU A 114 16.80 5.62 15.19
CA LEU A 114 16.85 4.27 14.62
C LEU A 114 15.69 3.94 13.67
N ASN A 115 14.61 4.72 13.75
CA ASN A 115 13.49 4.58 12.81
C ASN A 115 13.82 5.28 11.49
N THR A 116 13.13 4.85 10.43
CA THR A 116 13.13 5.53 9.13
C THR A 116 11.77 6.15 8.86
N MET A 117 11.70 7.08 7.92
CA MET A 117 10.44 7.62 7.42
C MET A 117 9.66 6.53 6.70
N PRO A 118 8.32 6.63 6.61
CA PRO A 118 7.52 5.71 5.81
C PRO A 118 7.98 5.73 4.35
N GLY A 119 7.83 4.58 3.66
CA GLY A 119 8.19 4.46 2.24
C GLY A 119 7.45 5.43 1.29
N PHE A 120 6.36 6.04 1.74
CA PHE A 120 5.64 7.09 1.00
C PHE A 120 6.16 8.52 1.28
N ALA A 121 7.15 8.73 2.14
CA ALA A 121 7.64 10.07 2.48
C ALA A 121 8.08 10.84 1.24
N GLY A 122 8.99 10.28 0.45
CA GLY A 122 9.42 10.88 -0.81
C GLY A 122 8.32 10.93 -1.87
N SER A 123 7.55 9.85 -2.04
CA SER A 123 6.47 9.79 -3.04
C SER A 123 5.30 10.73 -2.74
N SER A 124 5.18 11.25 -1.53
CA SER A 124 4.13 12.21 -1.18
C SER A 124 4.26 13.54 -1.92
N ALA A 125 5.47 13.94 -2.30
CA ALA A 125 5.75 15.22 -2.97
C ALA A 125 6.53 15.05 -4.29
N TYR A 126 6.57 13.83 -4.87
CA TYR A 126 7.37 13.53 -6.05
C TYR A 126 7.02 14.41 -7.26
N TYR A 127 5.75 14.79 -7.43
CA TYR A 127 5.29 15.64 -8.54
C TYR A 127 5.97 17.02 -8.54
N LEU A 128 6.26 17.60 -7.38
CA LEU A 128 7.04 18.84 -7.28
C LEU A 128 8.46 18.63 -7.81
N ARG A 129 9.11 17.54 -7.42
CA ARG A 129 10.45 17.19 -7.91
C ARG A 129 10.46 16.95 -9.42
N TYR A 130 9.41 16.37 -9.99
CA TYR A 130 9.29 16.18 -11.45
C TYR A 130 9.18 17.49 -12.23
N MET A 131 8.64 18.53 -11.61
CA MET A 131 8.59 19.86 -12.24
C MET A 131 9.97 20.51 -12.35
N ASP A 132 10.89 20.17 -11.42
CA ASP A 132 12.26 20.73 -11.35
C ASP A 132 13.31 19.67 -11.01
N PRO A 133 13.49 18.66 -11.88
CA PRO A 133 14.26 17.44 -11.55
C PRO A 133 15.77 17.67 -11.41
N ARG A 134 16.30 18.78 -11.93
CA ARG A 134 17.74 19.10 -11.91
C ARG A 134 18.11 20.12 -10.83
N ASN A 135 17.19 20.49 -9.98
CA ASN A 135 17.47 21.39 -8.87
C ASN A 135 18.17 20.64 -7.74
N HIS A 136 19.38 21.06 -7.40
CA HIS A 136 20.19 20.46 -6.33
C HIS A 136 20.17 21.28 -5.04
N THR A 137 19.48 22.42 -5.02
CA THR A 137 19.47 23.35 -3.89
C THR A 137 18.14 23.43 -3.16
N ALA A 138 17.04 23.06 -3.83
CA ALA A 138 15.71 23.08 -3.25
C ALA A 138 14.85 21.92 -3.82
N LEU A 139 13.73 21.62 -3.16
CA LEU A 139 12.75 20.66 -3.66
C LEU A 139 12.22 21.09 -5.03
N ILE A 140 11.96 22.38 -5.20
CA ILE A 140 11.51 23.03 -6.43
C ILE A 140 11.90 24.52 -6.37
N ASP A 141 12.29 25.10 -7.50
CA ASP A 141 12.48 26.55 -7.61
C ASP A 141 11.12 27.26 -7.59
N LYS A 142 11.03 28.38 -6.89
CA LYS A 142 9.78 29.12 -6.72
C LYS A 142 9.15 29.57 -8.04
N LYS A 143 9.96 29.99 -9.02
CA LYS A 143 9.44 30.41 -10.34
C LYS A 143 8.92 29.23 -11.15
N VAL A 144 9.55 28.05 -10.99
CA VAL A 144 9.11 26.81 -11.62
C VAL A 144 7.78 26.36 -11.02
N ASP A 145 7.64 26.43 -9.69
CA ASP A 145 6.38 26.10 -9.00
C ASP A 145 5.26 27.11 -9.35
N GLU A 146 5.56 28.41 -9.40
CA GLU A 146 4.61 29.45 -9.84
C GLU A 146 4.17 29.29 -11.29
N TYR A 147 5.02 28.74 -12.16
CA TYR A 147 4.70 28.44 -13.56
C TYR A 147 3.81 27.20 -13.71
N TRP A 148 4.22 26.06 -13.13
CA TRP A 148 3.50 24.80 -13.26
C TRP A 148 2.27 24.72 -12.36
N ARG A 149 2.36 25.26 -11.14
CA ARG A 149 1.30 25.23 -10.13
C ARG A 149 0.87 23.79 -9.79
N ASN A 150 -0.43 23.59 -9.57
CA ASN A 150 -0.99 22.28 -9.33
C ASN A 150 -1.10 21.44 -10.63
N VAL A 151 -0.99 20.14 -10.48
CA VAL A 151 -1.08 19.19 -11.60
C VAL A 151 -2.48 19.22 -12.21
N ASP A 152 -2.57 19.42 -13.53
CA ASP A 152 -3.84 19.58 -14.25
C ASP A 152 -4.71 18.33 -14.22
N LEU A 153 -4.09 17.16 -14.44
CA LEU A 153 -4.76 15.87 -14.46
C LEU A 153 -3.91 14.81 -13.72
N TYR A 154 -4.47 14.24 -12.67
CA TYR A 154 -3.84 13.19 -11.89
C TYR A 154 -4.63 11.89 -12.02
N VAL A 155 -3.99 10.85 -12.54
CA VAL A 155 -4.64 9.57 -12.84
C VAL A 155 -4.05 8.47 -11.97
N GLY A 156 -4.89 7.72 -11.27
CA GLY A 156 -4.43 6.63 -10.41
C GLY A 156 -5.56 5.80 -9.83
N GLY A 157 -5.24 4.59 -9.39
CA GLY A 157 -6.19 3.65 -8.83
C GLY A 157 -6.76 4.11 -7.47
N THR A 158 -7.95 3.64 -7.16
CA THR A 158 -8.66 3.93 -5.89
C THR A 158 -7.94 3.37 -4.66
N GLU A 159 -7.04 2.41 -4.82
CA GLU A 159 -6.18 1.86 -3.76
C GLU A 159 -5.28 2.91 -3.12
N HIS A 160 -5.00 4.01 -3.81
CA HIS A 160 -4.20 5.11 -3.31
C HIS A 160 -5.01 6.14 -2.49
N ALA A 161 -6.33 6.00 -2.41
CA ALA A 161 -7.21 6.96 -1.71
C ALA A 161 -6.87 7.08 -0.22
N THR A 162 -6.53 5.98 0.44
CA THR A 162 -6.14 5.94 1.87
C THR A 162 -4.65 5.98 2.12
N GLY A 163 -3.85 6.11 1.08
CA GLY A 163 -2.39 6.17 1.14
C GLY A 163 -1.87 7.44 0.47
N HIS A 164 -1.30 7.28 -0.72
CA HIS A 164 -0.62 8.34 -1.46
C HIS A 164 -1.45 9.63 -1.61
N LEU A 165 -2.74 9.56 -1.92
CA LEU A 165 -3.57 10.75 -2.14
C LEU A 165 -3.78 11.58 -0.87
N ILE A 166 -3.94 10.94 0.30
CA ILE A 166 -4.01 11.65 1.59
C ILE A 166 -2.66 12.30 1.90
N TYR A 167 -1.57 11.56 1.75
CA TYR A 167 -0.24 12.07 2.10
C TYR A 167 0.25 13.14 1.15
N SER A 168 0.02 13.03 -0.16
CA SER A 168 0.38 14.07 -1.12
C SER A 168 -0.37 15.38 -0.84
N ARG A 169 -1.66 15.29 -0.53
CA ARG A 169 -2.45 16.47 -0.14
C ARG A 169 -1.98 17.07 1.18
N PHE A 170 -1.70 16.26 2.19
CA PHE A 170 -1.18 16.72 3.48
C PHE A 170 0.18 17.42 3.31
N TRP A 171 1.12 16.79 2.58
CA TRP A 171 2.43 17.36 2.31
C TRP A 171 2.34 18.66 1.53
N ASN A 172 1.51 18.73 0.50
CA ASN A 172 1.36 19.94 -0.30
C ASN A 172 0.84 21.11 0.55
N LYS A 173 -0.16 20.88 1.41
CA LYS A 173 -0.66 21.90 2.34
C LYS A 173 0.42 22.37 3.32
N PHE A 174 1.16 21.44 3.88
CA PHE A 174 2.29 21.75 4.77
C PHE A 174 3.38 22.58 4.05
N LEU A 175 3.76 22.18 2.83
CA LEU A 175 4.73 22.91 2.02
C LEU A 175 4.19 24.29 1.61
N HIS A 176 2.90 24.41 1.39
CA HIS A 176 2.25 25.70 1.13
C HIS A 176 2.30 26.61 2.37
N ASP A 177 2.00 26.11 3.55
CA ASP A 177 2.09 26.85 4.81
C ASP A 177 3.53 27.33 5.08
N LEU A 178 4.54 26.57 4.65
CA LEU A 178 5.95 26.97 4.71
C LEU A 178 6.39 27.93 3.57
N GLY A 179 5.51 28.24 2.63
CA GLY A 179 5.80 29.08 1.45
C GLY A 179 6.68 28.42 0.38
N VAL A 180 6.81 27.08 0.42
CA VAL A 180 7.54 26.29 -0.59
C VAL A 180 6.68 26.04 -1.81
N SER A 181 5.40 25.66 -1.63
CA SER A 181 4.45 25.49 -2.73
C SER A 181 3.56 26.73 -2.93
N ALA A 182 3.39 27.15 -4.16
CA ALA A 182 2.55 28.28 -4.55
C ALA A 182 1.05 27.98 -4.44
N VAL A 183 0.67 26.70 -4.31
CA VAL A 183 -0.73 26.25 -4.31
C VAL A 183 -1.03 25.37 -3.10
N GLU A 184 -2.25 25.52 -2.58
CA GLU A 184 -2.71 24.75 -1.42
C GLU A 184 -3.07 23.30 -1.79
N GLU A 185 -3.69 23.08 -2.94
CA GLU A 185 -4.11 21.76 -3.41
C GLU A 185 -3.20 21.26 -4.54
N PRO A 186 -2.70 20.01 -4.46
CA PRO A 186 -1.71 19.51 -5.41
C PRO A 186 -2.26 19.21 -6.80
N PHE A 187 -3.54 18.84 -6.90
CA PHE A 187 -4.16 18.33 -8.14
C PHE A 187 -5.43 19.11 -8.47
N GLN A 188 -5.60 19.54 -9.74
CA GLN A 188 -6.82 20.19 -10.22
C GLN A 188 -7.92 19.17 -10.49
N LYS A 189 -7.55 18.03 -11.10
CA LYS A 189 -8.48 16.96 -11.46
C LYS A 189 -7.90 15.61 -11.16
N LEU A 190 -8.63 14.82 -10.39
CA LEU A 190 -8.31 13.43 -10.10
C LEU A 190 -9.23 12.49 -10.89
N VAL A 191 -8.63 11.52 -11.58
CA VAL A 191 -9.35 10.45 -12.26
C VAL A 191 -8.92 9.10 -11.70
N ASN A 192 -9.84 8.45 -11.00
CA ASN A 192 -9.67 7.06 -10.58
C ASN A 192 -10.31 6.16 -11.63
N GLN A 193 -9.48 5.51 -12.45
CA GLN A 193 -9.94 4.64 -13.54
C GLN A 193 -10.55 3.31 -13.07
N GLY A 194 -10.51 3.03 -11.78
CA GLY A 194 -10.93 1.75 -11.21
C GLY A 194 -9.79 0.73 -11.16
N MET A 195 -10.13 -0.50 -10.79
CA MET A 195 -9.16 -1.58 -10.66
C MET A 195 -9.03 -2.34 -11.99
N ILE A 196 -7.82 -2.80 -12.30
CA ILE A 196 -7.60 -3.69 -13.43
C ILE A 196 -8.41 -4.97 -13.21
N GLN A 197 -9.19 -5.34 -14.21
CA GLN A 197 -10.00 -6.54 -14.21
C GLN A 197 -9.32 -7.63 -15.02
N GLY A 198 -9.56 -8.87 -14.61
CA GLY A 198 -9.15 -10.06 -15.32
C GLY A 198 -10.32 -11.01 -15.47
N ARG A 199 -10.25 -11.87 -16.47
CA ARG A 199 -11.17 -12.99 -16.58
C ARG A 199 -10.77 -14.06 -15.57
N SER A 200 -11.65 -14.38 -14.62
CA SER A 200 -11.53 -15.54 -13.74
C SER A 200 -12.24 -16.75 -14.35
N ASN A 201 -11.65 -17.91 -14.20
CA ASN A 201 -12.29 -19.16 -14.57
C ASN A 201 -12.65 -19.96 -13.31
N PHE A 202 -13.72 -20.73 -13.40
CA PHE A 202 -14.26 -21.51 -12.29
C PHE A 202 -14.39 -22.97 -12.63
N VAL A 203 -14.00 -23.82 -11.69
CA VAL A 203 -14.35 -25.23 -11.64
C VAL A 203 -15.37 -25.47 -10.54
N TYR A 204 -16.22 -26.47 -10.68
CA TYR A 204 -17.33 -26.73 -9.76
C TYR A 204 -17.09 -28.05 -9.04
N ARG A 205 -16.67 -27.95 -7.78
CA ARG A 205 -16.41 -29.12 -6.91
C ARG A 205 -17.71 -29.59 -6.31
N ILE A 206 -18.02 -30.89 -6.43
CA ILE A 206 -19.12 -31.52 -5.73
C ILE A 206 -18.76 -31.54 -4.23
N LYS A 207 -19.69 -31.07 -3.40
CA LYS A 207 -19.51 -30.91 -1.97
C LYS A 207 -19.01 -32.20 -1.30
N ASP A 208 -18.06 -32.05 -0.39
CA ASP A 208 -17.43 -33.14 0.38
C ASP A 208 -16.75 -34.22 -0.46
N THR A 209 -16.42 -33.97 -1.72
CA THR A 209 -15.71 -34.88 -2.62
C THR A 209 -14.48 -34.22 -3.25
N ASN A 210 -13.69 -34.99 -4.01
CA ASN A 210 -12.65 -34.47 -4.91
C ASN A 210 -13.06 -34.63 -6.39
N THR A 211 -14.38 -34.60 -6.66
CA THR A 211 -14.95 -34.70 -8.00
C THR A 211 -15.42 -33.33 -8.47
N PHE A 212 -15.07 -32.99 -9.69
CA PHE A 212 -15.38 -31.71 -10.35
C PHE A 212 -16.31 -31.95 -11.53
N VAL A 213 -17.36 -31.15 -11.63
CA VAL A 213 -18.39 -31.29 -12.69
C VAL A 213 -18.33 -30.11 -13.64
N SER A 214 -18.44 -30.37 -14.94
CA SER A 214 -18.44 -29.38 -16.00
C SER A 214 -19.61 -28.39 -15.86
N LEU A 215 -19.44 -27.18 -16.36
CA LEU A 215 -20.31 -26.01 -16.16
C LEU A 215 -21.81 -26.32 -16.39
N ASN A 216 -22.18 -26.95 -17.52
CA ASN A 216 -23.59 -27.15 -17.88
C ASN A 216 -24.24 -28.31 -17.11
N LEU A 217 -23.44 -29.12 -16.42
CA LEU A 217 -23.93 -30.24 -15.60
C LEU A 217 -23.99 -29.90 -14.11
N LYS A 218 -23.45 -28.76 -13.70
CA LYS A 218 -23.28 -28.37 -12.29
C LYS A 218 -24.58 -28.32 -11.49
N ASP A 219 -25.69 -27.94 -12.13
CA ASP A 219 -27.01 -27.79 -11.49
C ASP A 219 -27.66 -29.14 -11.11
N GLN A 220 -27.06 -30.25 -11.55
CA GLN A 220 -27.46 -31.60 -11.15
C GLN A 220 -26.84 -32.07 -9.83
N TYR A 221 -25.92 -31.27 -9.25
CA TYR A 221 -25.13 -31.60 -8.06
C TYR A 221 -25.09 -30.41 -7.08
N ASP A 222 -24.88 -30.70 -5.80
CA ASP A 222 -24.56 -29.67 -4.82
C ASP A 222 -23.06 -29.29 -4.99
N THR A 223 -22.81 -28.15 -5.64
CA THR A 223 -21.47 -27.77 -6.05
C THR A 223 -21.00 -26.45 -5.38
N THR A 224 -19.68 -26.35 -5.20
CA THR A 224 -19.01 -25.11 -4.79
C THR A 224 -18.10 -24.66 -5.93
N PRO A 225 -18.25 -23.41 -6.43
CA PRO A 225 -17.35 -22.85 -7.43
C PRO A 225 -15.98 -22.52 -6.78
N LEU A 226 -14.92 -22.89 -7.46
CA LEU A 226 -13.54 -22.59 -7.07
C LEU A 226 -12.82 -21.92 -8.25
N HIS A 227 -12.04 -20.89 -7.95
CA HIS A 227 -11.19 -20.27 -8.95
C HIS A 227 -10.09 -21.23 -9.41
N VAL A 228 -9.80 -21.21 -10.69
CA VAL A 228 -8.73 -21.98 -11.31
C VAL A 228 -7.79 -21.06 -12.09
N ASP A 229 -6.51 -21.43 -12.15
CA ASP A 229 -5.49 -20.66 -12.86
C ASP A 229 -5.86 -20.50 -14.34
N VAL A 230 -5.87 -19.27 -14.81
CA VAL A 230 -6.20 -18.95 -16.21
C VAL A 230 -5.26 -19.58 -17.22
N ASN A 231 -4.03 -19.92 -16.81
CA ASN A 231 -3.00 -20.50 -17.68
C ASN A 231 -3.27 -21.97 -18.02
N ILE A 232 -4.11 -22.66 -17.25
CA ILE A 232 -4.51 -24.05 -17.50
C ILE A 232 -5.92 -24.18 -18.09
N VAL A 233 -6.49 -23.06 -18.56
CA VAL A 233 -7.79 -23.01 -19.24
C VAL A 233 -7.61 -22.39 -20.62
N SER A 234 -8.04 -23.07 -21.66
CA SER A 234 -8.00 -22.57 -23.04
C SER A 234 -9.37 -22.67 -23.68
N ASN A 235 -9.90 -21.54 -24.19
CA ASN A 235 -11.24 -21.48 -24.81
C ASN A 235 -12.32 -22.14 -23.93
N ASP A 236 -12.33 -21.81 -22.64
CA ASP A 236 -13.21 -22.35 -21.60
C ASP A 236 -13.01 -23.84 -21.26
N VAL A 237 -12.09 -24.52 -21.91
CA VAL A 237 -11.76 -25.92 -21.64
C VAL A 237 -10.61 -26.01 -20.66
N LEU A 238 -10.81 -26.72 -19.55
CA LEU A 238 -9.79 -27.02 -18.56
C LEU A 238 -8.83 -28.10 -19.06
N ASP A 239 -7.54 -27.87 -18.90
CA ASP A 239 -6.55 -28.93 -18.92
C ASP A 239 -6.61 -29.71 -17.60
N THR A 240 -7.26 -30.87 -17.61
CA THR A 240 -7.51 -31.70 -16.41
C THR A 240 -6.23 -32.29 -15.84
N GLU A 241 -5.23 -32.57 -16.65
CA GLU A 241 -3.94 -33.10 -16.16
C GLU A 241 -3.08 -31.97 -15.54
N ALA A 242 -3.07 -30.80 -16.18
CA ALA A 242 -2.44 -29.63 -15.57
C ALA A 242 -3.13 -29.23 -14.26
N PHE A 243 -4.47 -29.37 -14.15
CA PHE A 243 -5.20 -29.12 -12.91
C PHE A 243 -4.81 -30.08 -11.78
N LYS A 244 -4.67 -31.38 -12.06
CA LYS A 244 -4.18 -32.36 -11.07
C LYS A 244 -2.76 -32.06 -10.61
N ALA A 245 -1.91 -31.55 -11.51
CA ALA A 245 -0.54 -31.19 -11.20
C ALA A 245 -0.41 -29.82 -10.49
N TRP A 246 -1.42 -28.96 -10.61
CA TRP A 246 -1.37 -27.59 -10.10
C TRP A 246 -1.27 -27.50 -8.57
N ARG A 247 -1.99 -28.40 -7.86
CA ARG A 247 -1.95 -28.47 -6.40
C ARG A 247 -2.02 -29.90 -5.89
N PRO A 248 -1.32 -30.22 -4.82
CA PRO A 248 -1.32 -31.58 -4.23
C PRO A 248 -2.73 -32.11 -3.89
N GLU A 249 -3.63 -31.22 -3.40
CA GLU A 249 -5.01 -31.59 -3.05
C GLU A 249 -5.87 -32.02 -4.25
N TYR A 250 -5.47 -31.69 -5.48
CA TYR A 250 -6.15 -32.05 -6.71
C TYR A 250 -5.54 -33.23 -7.46
N ALA A 251 -4.45 -33.81 -6.94
CA ALA A 251 -3.76 -34.92 -7.61
C ALA A 251 -4.66 -36.13 -7.90
N THR A 252 -5.70 -36.34 -7.07
CA THR A 252 -6.69 -37.42 -7.21
C THR A 252 -8.04 -36.92 -7.71
N ALA A 253 -8.09 -35.73 -8.33
CA ALA A 253 -9.33 -35.16 -8.80
C ALA A 253 -9.97 -36.01 -9.92
N GLU A 254 -11.28 -36.22 -9.81
CA GLU A 254 -12.11 -36.85 -10.81
C GLU A 254 -12.98 -35.81 -11.53
N PHE A 255 -13.31 -36.05 -12.81
CA PHE A 255 -14.02 -35.07 -13.61
C PHE A 255 -15.27 -35.70 -14.28
N ILE A 256 -16.40 -35.02 -14.14
CA ILE A 256 -17.62 -35.29 -14.91
C ILE A 256 -17.60 -34.33 -16.08
N LEU A 257 -17.37 -34.89 -17.27
CA LEU A 257 -17.11 -34.16 -18.50
C LEU A 257 -18.40 -34.00 -19.35
N GLU A 258 -18.38 -32.98 -20.18
CA GLU A 258 -19.34 -32.74 -21.28
C GLU A 258 -18.66 -33.07 -22.61
N ASP A 259 -19.18 -34.02 -23.38
CA ASP A 259 -18.61 -34.42 -24.67
C ASP A 259 -17.09 -34.63 -24.63
N GLY A 260 -16.60 -35.23 -23.54
CA GLY A 260 -15.19 -35.52 -23.33
C GLY A 260 -14.34 -34.33 -22.93
N LYS A 261 -14.90 -33.14 -22.62
CA LYS A 261 -14.24 -31.93 -22.21
C LYS A 261 -14.78 -31.45 -20.86
N TYR A 262 -13.94 -30.78 -20.10
CA TYR A 262 -14.34 -30.03 -18.91
C TYR A 262 -14.50 -28.56 -19.25
N ILE A 263 -15.71 -28.05 -19.21
CA ILE A 263 -16.02 -26.65 -19.49
C ILE A 263 -16.03 -25.86 -18.17
N CYS A 264 -15.21 -24.83 -18.07
CA CYS A 264 -15.17 -23.90 -16.97
C CYS A 264 -16.25 -22.83 -17.06
N GLY A 265 -16.73 -22.37 -15.91
CA GLY A 265 -17.42 -21.09 -15.83
C GLY A 265 -16.41 -19.94 -15.88
N TRP A 266 -16.91 -18.72 -16.09
CA TRP A 266 -16.08 -17.54 -16.05
C TRP A 266 -16.82 -16.28 -15.59
N ALA A 267 -16.09 -15.32 -15.07
CA ALA A 267 -16.56 -13.98 -14.76
C ALA A 267 -15.43 -12.96 -14.92
N VAL A 268 -15.80 -11.69 -15.12
CA VAL A 268 -14.85 -10.60 -15.07
C VAL A 268 -14.78 -10.11 -13.63
N GLU A 269 -13.61 -10.19 -13.03
CA GLU A 269 -13.37 -9.85 -11.64
C GLU A 269 -12.11 -8.97 -11.51
N LYS A 270 -11.88 -8.42 -10.32
CA LYS A 270 -10.63 -7.75 -10.01
C LYS A 270 -9.45 -8.69 -10.27
N MET A 271 -8.44 -8.22 -11.01
CA MET A 271 -7.22 -8.98 -11.22
C MET A 271 -6.44 -9.10 -9.90
N SER A 272 -6.21 -10.33 -9.44
CA SER A 272 -5.42 -10.60 -8.24
C SER A 272 -4.85 -12.01 -8.23
N LYS A 273 -3.75 -12.21 -7.49
CA LYS A 273 -3.15 -13.54 -7.31
C LYS A 273 -4.10 -14.54 -6.66
N SER A 274 -4.97 -14.10 -5.76
CA SER A 274 -5.94 -14.96 -5.07
C SER A 274 -7.10 -15.42 -5.96
N MET A 275 -7.34 -14.73 -7.07
CA MET A 275 -8.34 -15.10 -8.09
C MET A 275 -7.73 -15.93 -9.24
N PHE A 276 -6.43 -16.15 -9.24
CA PHE A 276 -5.69 -16.89 -10.27
C PHE A 276 -5.95 -16.37 -11.70
N ASN A 277 -6.21 -15.07 -11.83
CA ASN A 277 -6.57 -14.40 -13.08
C ASN A 277 -5.54 -13.34 -13.49
N VAL A 278 -4.33 -13.42 -12.95
CA VAL A 278 -3.24 -12.48 -13.26
C VAL A 278 -2.63 -12.84 -14.60
N VAL A 279 -2.51 -11.83 -15.46
CA VAL A 279 -1.77 -11.92 -16.72
C VAL A 279 -0.34 -11.45 -16.48
N ASN A 280 0.64 -12.27 -16.83
CA ASN A 280 2.05 -11.91 -16.74
C ASN A 280 2.41 -10.97 -17.90
N PRO A 281 2.99 -9.78 -17.64
CA PRO A 281 3.44 -8.86 -18.68
C PRO A 281 4.42 -9.52 -19.68
N ASP A 282 5.32 -10.39 -19.23
CA ASP A 282 6.27 -11.07 -20.11
C ASP A 282 5.56 -11.90 -21.17
N MET A 283 4.50 -12.62 -20.82
CA MET A 283 3.69 -13.38 -21.79
C MET A 283 3.01 -12.48 -22.82
N ILE A 284 2.60 -11.27 -22.41
CA ILE A 284 2.00 -10.29 -23.33
C ILE A 284 3.06 -9.77 -24.30
N VAL A 285 4.24 -9.43 -23.77
CA VAL A 285 5.37 -8.96 -24.57
C VAL A 285 5.82 -10.03 -25.57
N GLU A 286 5.94 -11.28 -25.15
CA GLU A 286 6.29 -12.40 -26.04
C GLU A 286 5.26 -12.61 -27.16
N LYS A 287 3.98 -12.44 -26.86
CA LYS A 287 2.89 -12.72 -27.80
C LYS A 287 2.60 -11.56 -28.75
N TYR A 288 2.70 -10.32 -28.28
CA TYR A 288 2.23 -9.13 -28.99
C TYR A 288 3.33 -8.08 -29.25
N GLY A 289 4.50 -8.21 -28.62
CA GLY A 289 5.56 -7.19 -28.63
C GLY A 289 5.44 -6.26 -27.41
N ALA A 290 6.48 -5.43 -27.23
CA ALA A 290 6.55 -4.48 -26.10
C ALA A 290 5.88 -3.12 -26.40
N ASP A 291 5.53 -2.84 -27.65
CA ASP A 291 4.96 -1.58 -28.14
C ASP A 291 3.43 -1.51 -27.98
#